data_96373f84e1b29da6c0bd4b52703a36f7
#
_entry.id   96373f84e1b29da6c0bd4b52703a36f7
#
_cell.length_a   1.000
_cell.length_b   1.000
_cell.length_c   1.000
_cell.angle_alpha   90.00
_cell.angle_beta   90.00
_cell.angle_gamma   90.00
#
_symmetry.space_group_name_H-M   'P 1'
#
loop_
_entity.id
_entity.type
_entity.pdbx_description
1 polymer ?
#
loop_
_entity_poly.entity_id
_entity_poly.type
_entity_poly.pdbx_seq_one_letter_code
_entity_poly.pdbx_strand_id
1 'polypeptide(L)'
;NHIENATVEVHVNGELRETLRPLPMETEYDKQCRFNITGKFASGEVVRIDAMTDDGKYHAWAEVTVPQRLDKIENIDTLTVPLIQNGHTQDYMRYKITFKDRPNEANFYRIVVDKQMRLWGYNHEEGGEDYLHWTKHITYSLSDAKT
;
A
#
# COMPACT_ATOMS: atom_id res chain seq x y z
N ASN A 1 15.59 -21.99 1.88
CA ASN A 1 16.81 -21.17 1.96
C ASN A 1 16.40 -19.74 2.27
N HIS A 2 16.88 -19.24 3.38
CA HIS A 2 16.65 -17.86 3.80
C HIS A 2 17.83 -17.01 3.29
N ILE A 3 17.55 -15.84 2.70
CA ILE A 3 18.57 -14.88 2.28
C ILE A 3 18.68 -13.86 3.42
N GLU A 4 19.81 -13.88 4.12
CA GLU A 4 20.04 -13.01 5.27
C GLU A 4 20.74 -11.71 4.88
N ASN A 5 21.59 -11.79 3.85
CA ASN A 5 22.42 -10.67 3.41
C ASN A 5 22.24 -10.43 1.92
N ALA A 6 21.74 -9.27 1.59
CA ALA A 6 21.56 -8.81 0.23
C ALA A 6 21.78 -7.30 0.15
N THR A 7 22.15 -6.84 -1.02
CA THR A 7 22.21 -5.43 -1.38
C THR A 7 21.12 -5.17 -2.41
N VAL A 8 20.39 -4.08 -2.23
CA VAL A 8 19.43 -3.60 -3.22
C VAL A 8 19.84 -2.23 -3.69
N GLU A 9 20.02 -2.09 -4.99
CA GLU A 9 20.30 -0.81 -5.65
C GLU A 9 19.06 -0.31 -6.36
N VAL A 10 18.80 0.97 -6.19
CA VAL A 10 17.69 1.68 -6.84
C VAL A 10 18.28 2.66 -7.83
N HIS A 11 17.97 2.46 -9.10
CA HIS A 11 18.37 3.33 -10.18
C HIS A 11 17.15 4.10 -10.71
N VAL A 12 17.35 5.36 -11.03
CA VAL A 12 16.33 6.21 -11.63
C VAL A 12 16.89 6.81 -12.91
N ASN A 13 16.21 6.58 -14.03
CA ASN A 13 16.64 6.98 -15.37
C ASN A 13 18.08 6.52 -15.70
N GLY A 14 18.46 5.33 -15.20
CA GLY A 14 19.78 4.75 -15.39
C GLY A 14 20.86 5.18 -14.39
N GLU A 15 20.58 6.14 -13.52
CA GLU A 15 21.51 6.61 -12.49
C GLU A 15 21.25 5.94 -11.14
N LEU A 16 22.31 5.49 -10.46
CA LEU A 16 22.20 4.94 -9.11
C LEU A 16 21.76 6.04 -8.14
N ARG A 17 20.65 5.80 -7.44
CA ARG A 17 20.07 6.74 -6.49
C ARG A 17 20.27 6.33 -5.04
N GLU A 18 20.00 5.07 -4.74
CA GLU A 18 20.10 4.53 -3.38
C GLU A 18 20.71 3.14 -3.42
N THR A 19 21.53 2.84 -2.40
CA THR A 19 22.00 1.47 -2.09
C THR A 19 21.48 1.12 -0.71
N LEU A 20 20.70 0.04 -0.63
CA LEU A 20 19.97 -0.36 0.55
C LEU A 20 20.52 -1.64 1.12
N ARG A 21 20.50 -1.73 2.44
CA ARG A 21 20.76 -2.94 3.21
C ARG A 21 19.49 -3.42 3.89
N PRO A 22 19.39 -4.71 4.23
CA PRO A 22 18.23 -5.21 4.96
C PRO A 22 18.02 -4.45 6.26
N LEU A 23 16.76 -4.14 6.57
CA LEU A 23 16.40 -3.65 7.89
C LEU A 23 16.61 -4.74 8.94
N PRO A 24 16.95 -4.37 10.18
CA PRO A 24 17.01 -5.32 11.28
C PRO A 24 15.68 -6.09 11.42
N MET A 25 15.77 -7.38 11.68
CA MET A 25 14.60 -8.18 11.98
C MET A 25 14.02 -7.76 13.35
N GLU A 26 12.72 -7.51 13.40
CA GLU A 26 12.04 -7.10 14.62
C GLU A 26 11.82 -8.27 15.58
N THR A 27 11.72 -9.49 15.04
CA THR A 27 11.53 -10.72 15.81
C THR A 27 12.30 -11.88 15.20
N GLU A 28 12.63 -12.87 16.02
CA GLU A 28 13.29 -14.12 15.61
C GLU A 28 12.43 -14.96 14.60
N TYR A 29 11.14 -14.65 14.50
CA TYR A 29 10.20 -15.30 13.59
C TYR A 29 10.06 -14.59 12.25
N ASP A 30 10.62 -13.38 12.11
CA ASP A 30 10.56 -12.61 10.88
C ASP A 30 11.59 -13.14 9.87
N LYS A 31 11.13 -13.98 8.95
CA LYS A 31 11.99 -14.63 7.94
C LYS A 31 12.11 -13.82 6.65
N GLN A 32 11.65 -12.58 6.61
CA GLN A 32 11.65 -11.77 5.41
C GLN A 32 12.66 -10.63 5.51
N CYS A 33 13.56 -10.53 4.53
CA CYS A 33 14.36 -9.33 4.37
C CYS A 33 13.47 -8.17 3.91
N ARG A 34 13.50 -7.07 4.65
CA ARG A 34 12.80 -5.83 4.32
C ARG A 34 13.80 -4.74 3.98
N PHE A 35 13.49 -3.98 2.94
CA PHE A 35 14.28 -2.83 2.50
C PHE A 35 13.39 -1.61 2.49
N ASN A 36 13.90 -0.46 2.91
CA ASN A 36 13.16 0.77 2.90
C ASN A 36 13.73 1.74 1.86
N ILE A 37 12.96 2.00 0.81
CA ILE A 37 13.29 3.00 -0.21
C ILE A 37 12.80 4.35 0.32
N THR A 38 13.68 5.33 0.43
CA THR A 38 13.39 6.64 1.01
C THR A 38 13.01 7.67 -0.06
N GLY A 39 13.38 7.43 -1.29
CA GLY A 39 13.13 8.32 -2.42
C GLY A 39 11.67 8.39 -2.85
N LYS A 40 11.27 9.55 -3.38
CA LYS A 40 10.02 9.72 -4.11
C LYS A 40 10.32 9.66 -5.59
N PHE A 41 9.42 9.05 -6.35
CA PHE A 41 9.53 8.93 -7.80
C PHE A 41 8.50 9.82 -8.47
N ALA A 42 8.91 10.49 -9.54
CA ALA A 42 8.02 11.31 -10.36
C ALA A 42 7.42 10.45 -11.49
N SER A 43 6.24 10.85 -11.96
CA SER A 43 5.63 10.23 -13.12
C SER A 43 6.53 10.31 -14.35
N GLY A 44 6.68 9.21 -15.07
CA GLY A 44 7.52 9.09 -16.25
C GLY A 44 8.98 8.70 -15.96
N GLU A 45 9.42 8.71 -14.71
CA GLU A 45 10.75 8.18 -14.37
C GLU A 45 10.79 6.67 -14.58
N VAL A 46 11.92 6.20 -15.11
CA VAL A 46 12.22 4.78 -15.22
C VAL A 46 12.94 4.36 -13.95
N VAL A 47 12.30 3.53 -13.14
CA VAL A 47 12.85 3.01 -11.88
C VAL A 47 13.25 1.56 -12.08
N ARG A 48 14.51 1.27 -11.82
CA ARG A 48 15.06 -0.07 -11.82
C ARG A 48 15.53 -0.43 -10.42
N ILE A 49 15.20 -1.62 -10.00
CA ILE A 49 15.67 -2.22 -8.74
C ILE A 49 16.52 -3.42 -9.10
N ASP A 50 17.75 -3.42 -8.62
CA ASP A 50 18.68 -4.55 -8.70
C ASP A 50 18.91 -5.10 -7.29
N ALA A 51 18.68 -6.40 -7.10
CA ALA A 51 18.88 -7.09 -5.85
C ALA A 51 19.92 -8.19 -6.04
N MET A 52 20.94 -8.20 -5.21
CA MET A 52 22.01 -9.18 -5.27
C MET A 52 22.37 -9.68 -3.86
N THR A 53 22.53 -10.98 -3.71
CA THR A 53 23.07 -11.55 -2.46
C THR A 53 24.54 -11.22 -2.31
N ASP A 54 25.02 -11.06 -1.07
CA ASP A 54 26.41 -10.67 -0.81
C ASP A 54 27.41 -11.75 -1.28
N ASP A 55 26.99 -13.01 -1.38
CA ASP A 55 27.77 -14.10 -1.96
C ASP A 55 27.75 -14.13 -3.50
N GLY A 56 27.00 -13.22 -4.13
CA GLY A 56 26.86 -13.10 -5.57
C GLY A 56 26.09 -14.25 -6.25
N LYS A 57 25.49 -15.15 -5.48
CA LYS A 57 24.82 -16.35 -5.99
C LYS A 57 23.49 -16.05 -6.68
N TYR A 58 22.77 -15.07 -6.17
CA TYR A 58 21.46 -14.70 -6.67
C TYR A 58 21.46 -13.22 -7.04
N HIS A 59 21.01 -12.97 -8.25
CA HIS A 59 20.79 -11.62 -8.78
C HIS A 59 19.43 -11.57 -9.45
N ALA A 60 18.65 -10.57 -9.10
CA ALA A 60 17.37 -10.30 -9.72
C ALA A 60 17.22 -8.79 -9.93
N TRP A 61 16.54 -8.41 -11.00
CA TRP A 61 16.24 -7.03 -11.26
C TRP A 61 14.85 -6.89 -11.85
N ALA A 62 14.26 -5.71 -11.67
CA ALA A 62 13.02 -5.32 -12.28
C ALA A 62 13.08 -3.84 -12.63
N GLU A 63 12.40 -3.47 -13.71
CA GLU A 63 12.32 -2.10 -14.19
C GLU A 63 10.88 -1.74 -14.51
N VAL A 64 10.49 -0.52 -14.16
CA VAL A 64 9.15 0.00 -14.42
C VAL A 64 9.21 1.49 -14.69
N THR A 65 8.41 1.96 -15.63
CA THR A 65 8.15 3.39 -15.77
C THR A 65 7.07 3.80 -14.79
N VAL A 66 7.35 4.81 -13.96
CA VAL A 66 6.38 5.34 -13.00
C VAL A 66 5.17 5.88 -13.76
N PRO A 67 3.97 5.34 -13.54
CA PRO A 67 2.80 5.72 -14.29
C PRO A 67 2.42 7.18 -14.03
N GLN A 68 1.78 7.78 -15.00
CA GLN A 68 1.18 9.10 -14.83
C GLN A 68 0.09 9.04 -13.77
N ARG A 69 0.03 10.06 -12.93
CA ARG A 69 -1.05 10.17 -11.93
C ARG A 69 -2.38 10.38 -12.64
N LEU A 70 -3.43 9.88 -12.01
CA LEU A 70 -4.78 10.25 -12.40
C LEU A 70 -4.97 11.75 -12.20
N ASP A 71 -5.41 12.45 -13.25
CA ASP A 71 -5.49 13.90 -13.24
C ASP A 71 -6.59 14.41 -12.30
N LYS A 72 -7.74 13.72 -12.29
CA LYS A 72 -8.88 14.16 -11.49
C LYS A 72 -9.88 13.03 -11.28
N ILE A 73 -10.36 12.92 -10.04
CA ILE A 73 -11.62 12.24 -9.74
C ILE A 73 -12.75 13.22 -10.08
N GLU A 74 -13.63 12.84 -10.97
CA GLU A 74 -14.76 13.70 -11.41
C GLU A 74 -15.88 13.73 -10.37
N ASN A 75 -16.20 12.55 -9.80
CA ASN A 75 -17.26 12.43 -8.82
C ASN A 75 -17.05 11.25 -7.88
N ILE A 76 -17.52 11.39 -6.66
CA ILE A 76 -17.63 10.31 -5.67
C ILE A 76 -19.06 10.33 -5.14
N ASP A 77 -19.85 9.35 -5.53
CA ASP A 77 -21.19 9.13 -4.99
C ASP A 77 -21.12 8.11 -3.85
N THR A 78 -21.95 8.32 -2.85
CA THR A 78 -22.12 7.40 -1.73
C THR A 78 -23.57 6.98 -1.60
N LEU A 79 -23.78 5.69 -1.34
CA LEU A 79 -25.10 5.12 -1.11
C LEU A 79 -25.04 4.11 0.04
N THR A 80 -25.91 4.25 1.00
CA THR A 80 -26.10 3.22 2.02
C THR A 80 -26.99 2.12 1.47
N VAL A 81 -26.50 0.88 1.52
CA VAL A 81 -27.21 -0.29 1.05
C VAL A 81 -27.31 -1.33 2.17
N PRO A 82 -28.50 -1.84 2.47
CA PRO A 82 -28.65 -2.94 3.41
C PRO A 82 -28.18 -4.25 2.76
N LEU A 83 -27.33 -4.99 3.46
CA LEU A 83 -26.92 -6.34 3.08
C LEU A 83 -27.27 -7.31 4.19
N ILE A 84 -27.72 -8.50 3.81
CA ILE A 84 -27.99 -9.57 4.75
C ILE A 84 -26.73 -10.42 4.86
N GLN A 85 -26.17 -10.47 6.07
CA GLN A 85 -25.04 -11.32 6.38
C GLN A 85 -25.35 -12.14 7.64
N ASN A 86 -25.24 -13.45 7.54
CA ASN A 86 -25.58 -14.38 8.64
C ASN A 86 -26.98 -14.19 9.24
N GLY A 87 -27.98 -13.88 8.39
CA GLY A 87 -29.36 -13.66 8.82
C GLY A 87 -29.66 -12.29 9.47
N HIS A 88 -28.65 -11.42 9.57
CA HIS A 88 -28.82 -10.06 10.08
C HIS A 88 -28.65 -9.03 8.96
N THR A 89 -29.54 -8.04 8.94
CA THR A 89 -29.41 -6.90 8.03
C THR A 89 -28.43 -5.89 8.62
N GLN A 90 -27.42 -5.55 7.84
CA GLN A 90 -26.42 -4.56 8.19
C GLN A 90 -26.28 -3.54 7.08
N ASP A 91 -26.18 -2.27 7.43
CA ASP A 91 -25.98 -1.20 6.47
C ASP A 91 -24.52 -1.07 6.06
N TYR A 92 -24.29 -1.05 4.75
CA TYR A 92 -22.98 -0.86 4.15
C TYR A 92 -22.97 0.40 3.29
N MET A 93 -21.88 1.11 3.33
CA MET A 93 -21.65 2.24 2.46
C MET A 93 -21.01 1.79 1.15
N ARG A 94 -21.69 2.03 0.05
CA ARG A 94 -21.16 1.85 -1.31
C ARG A 94 -20.59 3.16 -1.81
N TYR A 95 -19.42 3.11 -2.36
CA TYR A 95 -18.79 4.22 -3.07
C TYR A 95 -18.81 3.96 -4.58
N LYS A 96 -19.22 4.96 -5.35
CA LYS A 96 -19.07 4.98 -6.80
C LYS A 96 -18.13 6.11 -7.16
N ILE A 97 -16.94 5.75 -7.64
CA ILE A 97 -15.90 6.69 -8.03
C ILE A 97 -15.91 6.80 -9.55
N THR A 98 -16.10 8.02 -10.05
CA THR A 98 -16.09 8.33 -11.48
C THR A 98 -14.85 9.15 -11.79
N PHE A 99 -14.08 8.70 -12.77
CA PHE A 99 -12.90 9.40 -13.28
C PHE A 99 -12.80 9.20 -14.77
N LYS A 100 -12.05 10.09 -15.44
CA LYS A 100 -11.80 10.00 -16.87
C LYS A 100 -10.52 9.21 -17.10
N ASP A 101 -10.66 8.13 -17.88
CA ASP A 101 -9.52 7.36 -18.33
C ASP A 101 -8.82 8.06 -19.50
N ARG A 102 -7.51 7.87 -19.62
CA ARG A 102 -6.74 8.36 -20.75
C ARG A 102 -6.86 7.38 -21.92
N PRO A 103 -7.33 7.84 -23.10
CA PRO A 103 -7.48 6.98 -24.24
C PRO A 103 -6.11 6.52 -24.78
N ASN A 104 -6.07 5.33 -25.33
CA ASN A 104 -4.91 4.73 -26.00
C ASN A 104 -3.69 4.47 -25.10
N GLU A 105 -3.89 4.39 -23.79
CA GLU A 105 -2.86 4.00 -22.82
C GLU A 105 -3.34 2.79 -22.03
N ALA A 106 -2.41 1.89 -21.68
CA ALA A 106 -2.68 0.86 -20.69
C ALA A 106 -2.59 1.50 -19.30
N ASN A 107 -3.73 1.76 -18.68
CA ASN A 107 -3.80 2.39 -17.38
C ASN A 107 -4.11 1.36 -16.30
N PHE A 108 -3.41 1.50 -15.17
CA PHE A 108 -3.61 0.67 -13.99
C PHE A 108 -4.10 1.55 -12.85
N TYR A 109 -5.24 1.20 -12.27
CA TYR A 109 -5.82 1.96 -11.19
C TYR A 109 -5.78 1.17 -9.89
N ARG A 110 -5.42 1.86 -8.83
CA ARG A 110 -5.50 1.33 -7.47
C ARG A 110 -6.35 2.27 -6.63
N ILE A 111 -7.44 1.75 -6.10
CA ILE A 111 -8.27 2.46 -5.14
C ILE A 111 -7.84 2.04 -3.74
N VAL A 112 -7.51 3.03 -2.92
CA VAL A 112 -7.20 2.85 -1.52
C VAL A 112 -8.26 3.57 -0.71
N VAL A 113 -8.99 2.83 0.12
CA VAL A 113 -9.95 3.38 1.07
C VAL A 113 -9.35 3.26 2.46
N ASP A 114 -9.06 4.37 3.08
CA ASP A 114 -8.63 4.44 4.47
C ASP A 114 -9.84 4.76 5.37
N LYS A 115 -10.26 3.79 6.16
CA LYS A 115 -11.34 3.94 7.12
C LYS A 115 -10.77 4.19 8.50
N GLN A 116 -10.97 5.39 9.00
CA GLN A 116 -10.67 5.74 10.39
C GLN A 116 -11.93 5.57 11.25
N MET A 117 -11.86 4.70 12.23
CA MET A 117 -12.92 4.52 13.22
C MET A 117 -12.46 5.03 14.58
N ARG A 118 -13.27 5.87 15.19
CA ARG A 118 -13.13 6.25 16.60
C ARG A 118 -14.04 5.36 17.42
N LEU A 119 -13.45 4.55 18.27
CA LEU A 119 -14.18 3.71 19.21
C LEU A 119 -14.12 4.34 20.60
N TRP A 120 -15.25 4.41 21.24
CA TRP A 120 -15.38 4.89 22.61
C TRP A 120 -15.57 3.65 23.48
N GLY A 121 -14.74 3.48 24.50
CA GLY A 121 -14.84 2.39 25.47
C GLY A 121 -14.99 2.94 26.88
N TYR A 122 -15.78 2.28 27.69
CA TYR A 122 -15.88 2.52 29.13
C TYR A 122 -14.80 1.68 29.84
N ASN A 123 -14.00 2.30 30.68
CA ASN A 123 -13.11 1.55 31.56
C ASN A 123 -13.82 1.37 32.92
N HIS A 124 -14.23 0.14 33.21
CA HIS A 124 -14.96 -0.19 34.43
C HIS A 124 -14.08 -0.34 35.67
N GLU A 125 -12.75 -0.33 35.55
CA GLU A 125 -11.86 -0.75 36.63
C GLU A 125 -11.47 0.36 37.63
N GLU A 126 -11.69 1.63 37.34
CA GLU A 126 -11.24 2.72 38.22
C GLU A 126 -12.28 3.80 38.55
N GLY A 127 -13.57 3.55 38.32
CA GLY A 127 -14.63 4.49 38.74
C GLY A 127 -14.55 5.91 38.15
N GLY A 128 -13.76 6.11 37.13
CA GLY A 128 -13.58 7.34 36.40
C GLY A 128 -14.10 7.23 34.97
N GLU A 129 -14.66 8.33 34.47
CA GLU A 129 -15.09 8.46 33.07
C GLU A 129 -13.87 8.63 32.13
N ASP A 130 -12.96 7.66 32.09
CA ASP A 130 -11.88 7.67 31.12
C ASP A 130 -12.35 7.05 29.81
N TYR A 131 -12.64 7.91 28.85
CA TYR A 131 -12.93 7.50 27.48
C TYR A 131 -11.64 7.05 26.79
N LEU A 132 -11.49 5.75 26.61
CA LEU A 132 -10.42 5.20 25.79
C LEU A 132 -10.74 5.47 24.31
N HIS A 133 -9.93 6.33 23.72
CA HIS A 133 -10.04 6.68 22.30
C HIS A 133 -9.14 5.76 21.47
N TRP A 134 -9.74 4.88 20.69
CA TRP A 134 -9.01 3.96 19.81
C TRP A 134 -9.23 4.40 18.36
N THR A 135 -8.13 4.62 17.66
CA THR A 135 -8.18 4.86 16.23
C THR A 135 -7.77 3.56 15.51
N LYS A 136 -8.70 2.96 14.78
CA LYS A 136 -8.42 1.81 13.93
C LYS A 136 -8.37 2.26 12.49
N HIS A 137 -7.23 2.05 11.84
CA HIS A 137 -7.06 2.25 10.41
C HIS A 137 -7.27 0.91 9.70
N ILE A 138 -8.18 0.87 8.75
CA ILE A 138 -8.40 -0.27 7.87
C ILE A 138 -8.19 0.20 6.45
N THR A 139 -7.15 -0.32 5.80
CA THR A 139 -6.85 0.01 4.41
C THR A 139 -7.35 -1.10 3.52
N TYR A 140 -8.24 -0.76 2.60
CA TYR A 140 -8.66 -1.65 1.52
C TYR A 140 -7.99 -1.21 0.23
N SER A 141 -7.36 -2.12 -0.49
CA SER A 141 -6.83 -1.84 -1.81
C SER A 141 -7.49 -2.76 -2.84
N LEU A 142 -8.07 -2.16 -3.86
CA LEU A 142 -8.54 -2.85 -5.05
C LEU A 142 -7.65 -2.42 -6.20
N SER A 143 -7.01 -3.36 -6.85
CA SER A 143 -6.34 -3.13 -8.12
C SER A 143 -7.18 -3.76 -9.22
N ASP A 144 -7.61 -2.98 -10.19
CA ASP A 144 -8.17 -3.49 -11.43
C ASP A 144 -7.16 -3.23 -12.55
N ALA A 145 -6.59 -4.33 -13.05
CA ALA A 145 -5.78 -4.32 -14.25
C ALA A 145 -6.68 -4.79 -15.39
N LYS A 146 -7.54 -3.91 -15.87
CA LYS A 146 -8.24 -4.16 -17.12
C LYS A 146 -7.56 -3.43 -18.24
N THR A 147 -7.09 -4.25 -19.13
CA THR A 147 -6.75 -3.93 -20.53
C THR A 147 -7.96 -3.49 -21.29
#